data_f82102c9a0245d65452cafb877e00da2
#
_entry.id   f82102c9a0245d65452cafb877e00da2
#
_cell.length_a   1.000
_cell.length_b   1.000
_cell.length_c   1.000
_cell.angle_alpha   90.00
_cell.angle_beta   90.00
_cell.angle_gamma   90.00
#
_symmetry.space_group_name_H-M   'P 1'
#
loop_
_entity.id
_entity.type
_entity.pdbx_description
1 polymer ?
#
loop_
_entity_poly.entity_id
_entity_poly.type
_entity_poly.pdbx_seq_one_letter_code
_entity_poly.pdbx_strand_id
1 'polypeptide(L)'
;SRASNGVVVVETKAPEKGKLRFSYSGNYKYQTPDLSVYHLLNAADKLELERQAGYYDERYTASNASNLQNFYLAKYLDVQRGVNTDWIAQPVRTAFNHRHSFNLEGGDNTLRYKLYFGINQAPGVMKGTGVDTKSGSIDLRYRTNKLLVSNQLSIDFTVGDRTSPYGTFQTYTMLNPYYRIYDENGAISKVLDNHVYSTDGYVSYIGGYSTP
;
A
#
# COMPACT_ATOMS: atom_id res chain seq x y z
N SER A 1 -38.40 -18.86 -16.09
CA SER A 1 -37.57 -17.65 -15.94
C SER A 1 -36.88 -17.34 -17.26
N ARG A 2 -37.13 -16.16 -17.80
CA ARG A 2 -36.51 -15.72 -19.05
C ARG A 2 -35.21 -14.99 -18.68
N ALA A 3 -34.06 -15.63 -18.90
CA ALA A 3 -32.77 -14.95 -18.85
C ALA A 3 -32.56 -14.27 -20.21
N SER A 4 -32.77 -12.97 -20.28
CA SER A 4 -32.61 -12.21 -21.54
C SER A 4 -31.14 -11.90 -21.89
N ASN A 5 -30.19 -12.15 -20.99
CA ASN A 5 -28.77 -11.77 -21.18
C ASN A 5 -27.79 -12.95 -21.14
N GLY A 6 -28.27 -14.17 -21.35
CA GLY A 6 -27.44 -15.37 -21.29
C GLY A 6 -27.20 -15.88 -19.87
N VAL A 7 -26.79 -17.13 -19.76
CA VAL A 7 -26.46 -17.79 -18.49
C VAL A 7 -25.03 -18.27 -18.55
N VAL A 8 -24.21 -17.91 -17.56
CA VAL A 8 -22.88 -18.50 -17.34
C VAL A 8 -23.05 -19.66 -16.38
N VAL A 9 -22.86 -20.88 -16.84
CA VAL A 9 -22.85 -22.07 -16.00
C VAL A 9 -21.40 -22.37 -15.64
N VAL A 10 -21.09 -22.33 -14.33
CA VAL A 10 -19.78 -22.74 -13.81
C VAL A 10 -19.92 -24.14 -13.25
N GLU A 11 -19.29 -25.11 -13.88
CA GLU A 11 -19.23 -26.48 -13.39
C GLU A 11 -17.85 -26.73 -12.75
N THR A 12 -17.84 -27.12 -11.46
CA THR A 12 -16.59 -27.45 -10.77
C THR A 12 -16.11 -28.84 -11.17
N LYS A 13 -14.82 -28.97 -11.41
CA LYS A 13 -14.21 -30.27 -11.74
C LYS A 13 -14.32 -31.21 -10.56
N ALA A 14 -15.02 -32.33 -10.75
CA ALA A 14 -15.17 -33.36 -9.72
C ALA A 14 -13.83 -34.02 -9.37
N PRO A 15 -13.68 -34.55 -8.13
CA PRO A 15 -12.50 -35.33 -7.77
C PRO A 15 -12.29 -36.51 -8.71
N GLU A 16 -11.05 -36.69 -9.15
CA GLU A 16 -10.70 -37.79 -10.05
C GLU A 16 -10.50 -39.09 -9.26
N LYS A 17 -10.91 -40.23 -9.88
CA LYS A 17 -10.62 -41.55 -9.32
C LYS A 17 -9.14 -41.92 -9.51
N GLY A 18 -8.57 -42.64 -8.58
CA GLY A 18 -7.21 -43.13 -8.71
C GLY A 18 -6.51 -43.27 -7.35
N LYS A 19 -5.24 -43.64 -7.41
CA LYS A 19 -4.38 -43.62 -6.25
C LYS A 19 -4.29 -42.21 -5.66
N LEU A 20 -4.00 -42.14 -4.38
CA LEU A 20 -3.75 -40.88 -3.70
C LEU A 20 -2.71 -40.05 -4.48
N ARG A 21 -3.08 -38.84 -4.86
CA ARG A 21 -2.21 -37.86 -5.53
C ARG A 21 -2.07 -36.62 -4.68
N PHE A 22 -0.86 -36.21 -4.50
CA PHE A 22 -0.51 -34.92 -3.87
C PHE A 22 0.04 -33.99 -4.95
N SER A 23 -0.40 -32.76 -4.94
CA SER A 23 0.17 -31.70 -5.76
C SER A 23 0.40 -30.42 -4.96
N TYR A 24 1.51 -29.79 -5.26
CA TYR A 24 1.90 -28.49 -4.71
C TYR A 24 2.09 -27.50 -5.85
N SER A 25 1.62 -26.27 -5.63
CA SER A 25 1.89 -25.14 -6.51
C SER A 25 2.32 -23.93 -5.70
N GLY A 26 3.43 -23.34 -6.07
CA GLY A 26 3.94 -22.08 -5.51
C GLY A 26 3.93 -20.98 -6.57
N ASN A 27 3.47 -19.80 -6.20
CA ASN A 27 3.54 -18.61 -7.03
C ASN A 27 4.20 -17.48 -6.24
N TYR A 28 5.15 -16.80 -6.85
CA TYR A 28 5.92 -15.72 -6.26
C TYR A 28 5.87 -14.51 -7.17
N LYS A 29 5.61 -13.33 -6.58
CA LYS A 29 5.49 -12.08 -7.33
C LYS A 29 6.20 -10.95 -6.60
N TYR A 30 7.09 -10.27 -7.29
CA TYR A 30 7.67 -9.00 -6.85
C TYR A 30 6.88 -7.86 -7.47
N GLN A 31 6.58 -6.85 -6.67
CA GLN A 31 5.95 -5.60 -7.09
C GLN A 31 6.80 -4.45 -6.57
N THR A 32 7.37 -3.69 -7.48
CA THR A 32 8.14 -2.48 -7.17
C THR A 32 7.31 -1.25 -7.51
N PRO A 33 7.34 -0.19 -6.68
CA PRO A 33 6.74 1.08 -7.07
C PRO A 33 7.51 1.67 -8.25
N ASP A 34 6.81 2.15 -9.25
CA ASP A 34 7.39 2.97 -10.30
C ASP A 34 7.13 4.45 -9.96
N LEU A 35 8.18 5.13 -9.53
CA LEU A 35 8.13 6.55 -9.17
C LEU A 35 8.71 7.44 -10.29
N SER A 36 9.14 6.88 -11.41
CA SER A 36 9.82 7.60 -12.50
C SER A 36 8.94 8.63 -13.21
N VAL A 37 7.62 8.47 -13.09
CA VAL A 37 6.65 9.42 -13.69
C VAL A 37 6.50 10.72 -12.88
N TYR A 38 7.02 10.76 -11.66
CA TYR A 38 6.96 11.94 -10.80
C TYR A 38 8.23 12.79 -10.99
N HIS A 39 8.11 13.85 -11.76
CA HIS A 39 9.22 14.78 -12.00
C HIS A 39 9.23 15.87 -10.92
N LEU A 40 9.54 15.52 -9.69
CA LEU A 40 9.61 16.44 -8.57
C LEU A 40 10.97 17.15 -8.55
N LEU A 41 10.94 18.41 -8.12
CA LEU A 41 12.16 19.20 -7.91
C LEU A 41 12.91 18.68 -6.69
N ASN A 42 14.22 18.73 -6.72
CA ASN A 42 15.06 18.54 -5.54
C ASN A 42 14.94 19.73 -4.57
N ALA A 43 15.50 19.61 -3.38
CA ALA A 43 15.38 20.62 -2.34
C ALA A 43 15.95 21.98 -2.74
N ALA A 44 17.08 22.02 -3.45
CA ALA A 44 17.71 23.25 -3.90
C ALA A 44 16.90 23.95 -4.98
N ASP A 45 16.47 23.21 -6.00
CA ASP A 45 15.68 23.76 -7.10
C ASP A 45 14.29 24.21 -6.62
N LYS A 46 13.67 23.46 -5.71
CA LYS A 46 12.39 23.84 -5.11
C LYS A 46 12.48 25.14 -4.32
N LEU A 47 13.48 25.26 -3.46
CA LEU A 47 13.69 26.45 -2.64
C LEU A 47 14.03 27.68 -3.51
N GLU A 48 14.83 27.52 -4.56
CA GLU A 48 15.15 28.59 -5.50
C GLU A 48 13.93 29.01 -6.32
N LEU A 49 13.11 28.07 -6.77
CA LEU A 49 11.85 28.39 -7.46
C LEU A 49 10.91 29.20 -6.56
N GLU A 50 10.77 28.84 -5.30
CA GLU A 50 9.95 29.57 -4.33
C GLU A 50 10.50 30.99 -4.09
N ARG A 51 11.82 31.15 -4.01
CA ARG A 51 12.48 32.45 -3.89
C ARG A 51 12.21 33.31 -5.11
N GLN A 52 12.35 32.77 -6.32
CA GLN A 52 12.08 33.51 -7.58
C GLN A 52 10.61 33.87 -7.73
N ALA A 53 9.69 33.01 -7.24
CA ALA A 53 8.26 33.28 -7.22
C ALA A 53 7.87 34.34 -6.19
N GLY A 54 8.81 34.86 -5.39
CA GLY A 54 8.58 35.88 -4.39
C GLY A 54 7.91 35.36 -3.11
N TYR A 55 7.96 34.04 -2.88
CA TYR A 55 7.29 33.43 -1.72
C TYR A 55 7.84 33.94 -0.38
N TYR A 56 9.09 34.38 -0.36
CA TYR A 56 9.79 34.92 0.80
C TYR A 56 9.91 36.45 0.78
N ASP A 57 9.25 37.14 -0.16
CA ASP A 57 9.32 38.59 -0.29
C ASP A 57 8.40 39.29 0.70
N GLU A 58 8.85 40.47 1.17
CA GLU A 58 8.14 41.33 2.12
C GLU A 58 6.75 41.81 1.62
N ARG A 59 6.48 41.68 0.32
CA ARG A 59 5.23 42.11 -0.30
C ARG A 59 3.99 41.41 0.20
N TYR A 60 4.17 40.22 0.79
CA TYR A 60 3.05 39.41 1.26
C TYR A 60 2.69 39.61 2.73
N THR A 61 3.59 40.22 3.55
CA THR A 61 3.31 40.50 4.95
C THR A 61 4.24 41.58 5.50
N ALA A 62 3.82 42.81 5.49
CA ALA A 62 4.64 43.94 6.01
C ALA A 62 5.05 43.81 7.48
N SER A 63 4.34 42.99 8.28
CA SER A 63 4.65 42.74 9.70
C SER A 63 5.55 41.54 9.96
N ASN A 64 5.84 40.71 8.95
CA ASN A 64 6.57 39.43 9.14
C ASN A 64 7.77 39.22 8.21
N ALA A 65 8.23 40.28 7.55
CA ALA A 65 9.34 40.20 6.59
C ALA A 65 10.59 39.56 7.16
N SER A 66 10.98 39.92 8.39
CA SER A 66 12.15 39.32 9.08
C SER A 66 11.94 37.84 9.35
N ASN A 67 10.73 37.40 9.62
CA ASN A 67 10.42 35.98 9.88
C ASN A 67 10.50 35.17 8.60
N LEU A 68 10.05 35.69 7.45
CA LEU A 68 10.14 35.01 6.15
C LEU A 68 11.59 34.83 5.71
N GLN A 69 12.42 35.85 5.90
CA GLN A 69 13.85 35.77 5.60
C GLN A 69 14.57 34.75 6.51
N ASN A 70 14.28 34.75 7.80
CA ASN A 70 14.83 33.76 8.74
C ASN A 70 14.37 32.34 8.37
N PHE A 71 13.14 32.19 7.96
CA PHE A 71 12.56 30.93 7.53
C PHE A 71 13.23 30.40 6.23
N TYR A 72 13.41 31.29 5.25
CA TYR A 72 14.19 30.94 4.05
C TYR A 72 15.61 30.52 4.41
N LEU A 73 16.29 31.32 5.26
CA LEU A 73 17.67 31.04 5.66
C LEU A 73 17.81 29.67 6.36
N ALA A 74 16.87 29.34 7.24
CA ALA A 74 16.86 28.05 7.91
C ALA A 74 16.78 26.88 6.90
N LYS A 75 15.84 26.97 5.94
CA LYS A 75 15.71 25.98 4.85
C LYS A 75 16.95 25.93 3.96
N TYR A 76 17.49 27.08 3.61
CA TYR A 76 18.73 27.18 2.83
C TYR A 76 19.90 26.49 3.52
N LEU A 77 20.09 26.72 4.82
CA LEU A 77 21.15 26.06 5.59
C LEU A 77 20.95 24.55 5.65
N ASP A 78 19.72 24.07 5.74
CA ASP A 78 19.43 22.64 5.68
C ASP A 78 19.74 22.03 4.33
N VAL A 79 19.39 22.72 3.23
CA VAL A 79 19.76 22.31 1.88
C VAL A 79 21.30 22.27 1.72
N GLN A 80 22.02 23.29 2.23
CA GLN A 80 23.49 23.32 2.21
C GLN A 80 24.11 22.17 3.02
N ARG A 81 23.43 21.69 4.06
CA ARG A 81 23.82 20.50 4.85
C ARG A 81 23.47 19.18 4.18
N GLY A 82 22.87 19.23 2.97
CA GLY A 82 22.53 18.06 2.18
C GLY A 82 21.13 17.51 2.42
N VAL A 83 20.23 18.27 3.07
CA VAL A 83 18.83 17.86 3.20
C VAL A 83 18.18 17.88 1.82
N ASN A 84 17.78 16.71 1.36
CA ASN A 84 17.03 16.50 0.13
C ASN A 84 16.23 15.21 0.26
N THR A 85 15.04 15.30 0.83
CA THR A 85 14.22 14.16 1.18
C THR A 85 13.35 13.73 0.01
N ASP A 86 13.50 12.49 -0.42
CA ASP A 86 12.56 11.86 -1.35
C ASP A 86 11.35 11.35 -0.57
N TRP A 87 10.35 12.23 -0.44
CA TRP A 87 9.14 11.93 0.32
C TRP A 87 8.28 10.86 -0.33
N ILE A 88 8.21 10.81 -1.66
CA ILE A 88 7.35 9.83 -2.35
C ILE A 88 7.88 8.40 -2.22
N ALA A 89 9.17 8.23 -1.94
CA ALA A 89 9.77 6.92 -1.67
C ALA A 89 9.48 6.43 -0.23
N GLN A 90 9.15 7.34 0.71
CA GLN A 90 8.99 6.99 2.13
C GLN A 90 7.83 6.01 2.40
N PRO A 91 6.61 6.20 1.85
CA PRO A 91 5.47 5.35 2.16
C PRO A 91 5.46 4.04 1.38
N VAL A 92 6.39 3.83 0.46
CA VAL A 92 6.37 2.67 -0.43
C VAL A 92 7.52 1.71 -0.17
N ARG A 93 7.36 0.50 -0.65
CA ARG A 93 8.34 -0.58 -0.58
C ARG A 93 8.19 -1.52 -1.76
N THR A 94 9.24 -2.26 -2.07
CA THR A 94 9.09 -3.48 -2.89
C THR A 94 8.28 -4.50 -2.10
N ALA A 95 7.19 -4.98 -2.67
CA ALA A 95 6.32 -5.99 -2.08
C ALA A 95 6.64 -7.37 -2.67
N PHE A 96 6.84 -8.35 -1.80
CA PHE A 96 7.03 -9.75 -2.19
C PHE A 96 5.79 -10.54 -1.83
N ASN A 97 5.03 -10.92 -2.84
CA ASN A 97 3.81 -11.68 -2.70
C ASN A 97 4.10 -13.16 -2.97
N HIS A 98 3.55 -14.03 -2.16
CA HIS A 98 3.67 -15.47 -2.37
C HIS A 98 2.36 -16.20 -2.07
N ARG A 99 2.10 -17.21 -2.89
CA ARG A 99 0.96 -18.09 -2.75
C ARG A 99 1.41 -19.53 -2.81
N HIS A 100 0.96 -20.32 -1.87
CA HIS A 100 1.19 -21.74 -1.80
C HIS A 100 -0.14 -22.48 -1.82
N SER A 101 -0.24 -23.52 -2.63
CA SER A 101 -1.45 -24.35 -2.75
C SER A 101 -1.07 -25.80 -2.69
N PHE A 102 -1.76 -26.55 -1.84
CA PHE A 102 -1.61 -27.97 -1.64
C PHE A 102 -2.93 -28.65 -2.01
N ASN A 103 -2.87 -29.65 -2.85
CA ASN A 103 -4.02 -30.45 -3.20
C ASN A 103 -3.71 -31.92 -2.92
N LEU A 104 -4.68 -32.60 -2.36
CA LEU A 104 -4.69 -34.02 -2.13
C LEU A 104 -5.97 -34.58 -2.71
N GLU A 105 -5.89 -35.51 -3.64
CA GLU A 105 -7.07 -36.12 -4.26
C GLU A 105 -6.89 -37.59 -4.51
N GLY A 106 -7.98 -38.35 -4.49
CA GLY A 106 -7.97 -39.77 -4.75
C GLY A 106 -9.33 -40.40 -4.56
N GLY A 107 -9.34 -41.72 -4.60
CA GLY A 107 -10.53 -42.50 -4.35
C GLY A 107 -10.87 -43.46 -5.49
N ASP A 108 -11.97 -44.17 -5.33
CA ASP A 108 -12.44 -45.19 -6.27
C ASP A 108 -13.78 -44.83 -6.95
N ASN A 109 -14.50 -45.79 -7.45
CA ASN A 109 -15.82 -45.59 -8.06
C ASN A 109 -16.89 -45.24 -7.03
N THR A 110 -16.69 -45.61 -5.77
CA THR A 110 -17.66 -45.44 -4.67
C THR A 110 -17.41 -44.15 -3.90
N LEU A 111 -16.16 -43.90 -3.52
CA LEU A 111 -15.78 -42.72 -2.75
C LEU A 111 -14.63 -41.98 -3.45
N ARG A 112 -14.82 -40.72 -3.71
CA ARG A 112 -13.78 -39.81 -4.20
C ARG A 112 -13.69 -38.60 -3.27
N TYR A 113 -12.47 -38.13 -3.09
CA TYR A 113 -12.21 -36.97 -2.23
C TYR A 113 -11.16 -36.05 -2.88
N LYS A 114 -11.29 -34.78 -2.57
CA LYS A 114 -10.29 -33.76 -2.84
C LYS A 114 -10.20 -32.82 -1.64
N LEU A 115 -8.99 -32.63 -1.18
CA LEU A 115 -8.66 -31.69 -0.12
C LEU A 115 -7.79 -30.60 -0.76
N TYR A 116 -8.08 -29.38 -0.40
CA TYR A 116 -7.29 -28.22 -0.82
C TYR A 116 -6.91 -27.42 0.41
N PHE A 117 -5.68 -26.95 0.45
CA PHE A 117 -5.18 -25.98 1.41
C PHE A 117 -4.37 -24.94 0.68
N GLY A 118 -4.66 -23.66 0.96
CA GLY A 118 -4.00 -22.51 0.33
C GLY A 118 -3.57 -21.47 1.36
N ILE A 119 -2.40 -20.90 1.14
CA ILE A 119 -1.91 -19.72 1.86
C ILE A 119 -1.54 -18.68 0.79
N ASN A 120 -2.06 -17.47 0.94
CA ASN A 120 -1.70 -16.35 0.09
C ASN A 120 -1.33 -15.18 0.98
N GLN A 121 -0.08 -14.70 0.86
CA GLN A 121 0.38 -13.48 1.51
C GLN A 121 0.69 -12.45 0.44
N ALA A 122 -0.06 -11.36 0.45
CA ALA A 122 0.00 -10.31 -0.55
C ALA A 122 0.18 -8.93 0.10
N PRO A 123 1.39 -8.64 0.64
CA PRO A 123 1.70 -7.30 1.11
C PRO A 123 1.56 -6.29 -0.02
N GLY A 124 1.04 -5.10 0.30
CA GLY A 124 0.93 -4.01 -0.65
C GLY A 124 2.24 -3.25 -0.84
N VAL A 125 2.33 -2.52 -1.96
CA VAL A 125 3.44 -1.61 -2.25
C VAL A 125 3.44 -0.42 -1.28
N MET A 126 2.28 0.08 -0.87
CA MET A 126 2.19 1.01 0.26
C MET A 126 2.49 0.28 1.55
N LYS A 127 3.39 0.81 2.39
CA LYS A 127 3.70 0.27 3.71
C LYS A 127 2.44 0.19 4.58
N GLY A 128 2.32 -0.86 5.37
CA GLY A 128 1.15 -1.09 6.23
C GLY A 128 -0.10 -1.59 5.50
N THR A 129 -0.05 -1.80 4.18
CA THR A 129 -1.15 -2.43 3.44
C THR A 129 -0.83 -3.87 3.05
N GLY A 130 -1.85 -4.68 2.85
CA GLY A 130 -1.70 -6.05 2.42
C GLY A 130 -2.97 -6.87 2.63
N VAL A 131 -2.97 -8.07 2.07
CA VAL A 131 -4.05 -9.05 2.26
C VAL A 131 -3.45 -10.43 2.43
N ASP A 132 -3.77 -11.06 3.53
CA ASP A 132 -3.41 -12.45 3.83
C ASP A 132 -4.66 -13.31 3.79
N THR A 133 -4.61 -14.39 3.03
CA THR A 133 -5.73 -15.34 2.90
C THR A 133 -5.25 -16.75 3.19
N LYS A 134 -6.00 -17.46 4.03
CA LYS A 134 -5.85 -18.88 4.27
C LYS A 134 -7.12 -19.57 3.83
N SER A 135 -7.00 -20.53 2.91
CA SER A 135 -8.13 -21.24 2.31
C SER A 135 -8.04 -22.71 2.60
N GLY A 136 -9.17 -23.33 2.87
CA GLY A 136 -9.30 -24.77 2.98
C GLY A 136 -10.57 -25.24 2.29
N SER A 137 -10.51 -26.35 1.57
CA SER A 137 -11.72 -26.98 1.05
C SER A 137 -11.65 -28.50 1.06
N ILE A 138 -12.82 -29.09 1.21
CA ILE A 138 -13.05 -30.53 1.15
C ILE A 138 -14.16 -30.76 0.13
N ASP A 139 -13.89 -31.59 -0.88
CA ASP A 139 -14.88 -32.09 -1.82
C ASP A 139 -14.95 -33.61 -1.66
N LEU A 140 -16.15 -34.10 -1.34
CA LEU A 140 -16.44 -35.51 -1.16
C LEU A 140 -17.54 -35.92 -2.11
N ARG A 141 -17.35 -37.04 -2.80
CA ARG A 141 -18.36 -37.64 -3.68
C ARG A 141 -18.50 -39.11 -3.39
N TYR A 142 -19.65 -39.49 -2.90
CA TYR A 142 -20.03 -40.87 -2.63
C TYR A 142 -21.08 -41.33 -3.63
N ARG A 143 -20.87 -42.45 -4.29
CA ARG A 143 -21.77 -43.01 -5.29
C ARG A 143 -21.99 -44.51 -5.06
N THR A 144 -23.26 -44.89 -5.08
CA THR A 144 -23.68 -46.29 -5.20
C THR A 144 -24.59 -46.43 -6.44
N ASN A 145 -25.11 -47.66 -6.69
CA ASN A 145 -26.02 -47.87 -7.85
C ASN A 145 -27.28 -46.99 -7.83
N LYS A 146 -27.73 -46.54 -6.66
CA LYS A 146 -28.99 -45.83 -6.46
C LYS A 146 -28.83 -44.46 -5.81
N LEU A 147 -27.64 -44.12 -5.31
CA LEU A 147 -27.43 -42.90 -4.53
C LEU A 147 -26.15 -42.21 -4.98
N LEU A 148 -26.25 -40.91 -5.18
CA LEU A 148 -25.11 -40.01 -5.37
C LEU A 148 -25.20 -38.90 -4.33
N VAL A 149 -24.21 -38.86 -3.45
CA VAL A 149 -24.03 -37.76 -2.47
C VAL A 149 -22.78 -36.98 -2.87
N SER A 150 -22.91 -35.68 -3.02
CA SER A 150 -21.80 -34.77 -3.24
C SER A 150 -21.82 -33.69 -2.19
N ASN A 151 -20.71 -33.47 -1.52
CA ASN A 151 -20.53 -32.43 -0.51
C ASN A 151 -19.28 -31.64 -0.85
N GLN A 152 -19.41 -30.33 -0.86
CA GLN A 152 -18.28 -29.42 -0.98
C GLN A 152 -18.36 -28.40 0.15
N LEU A 153 -17.32 -28.35 0.98
CA LEU A 153 -17.13 -27.37 2.03
C LEU A 153 -15.90 -26.54 1.71
N SER A 154 -16.02 -25.23 1.77
CA SER A 154 -14.90 -24.28 1.62
C SER A 154 -14.92 -23.28 2.75
N ILE A 155 -13.75 -22.99 3.28
CA ILE A 155 -13.54 -22.02 4.36
C ILE A 155 -12.38 -21.12 3.95
N ASP A 156 -12.61 -19.81 3.97
CA ASP A 156 -11.60 -18.80 3.69
C ASP A 156 -11.50 -17.83 4.87
N PHE A 157 -10.30 -17.62 5.35
CA PHE A 157 -9.96 -16.60 6.34
C PHE A 157 -9.11 -15.53 5.65
N THR A 158 -9.65 -14.34 5.57
CA THR A 158 -8.96 -13.20 4.96
C THR A 158 -8.79 -12.10 6.00
N VAL A 159 -7.54 -11.68 6.18
CA VAL A 159 -7.18 -10.50 6.98
C VAL A 159 -6.46 -9.54 6.06
N GLY A 160 -6.82 -8.26 6.12
CA GLY A 160 -6.18 -7.29 5.23
C GLY A 160 -6.41 -5.86 5.64
N ASP A 161 -5.34 -5.10 5.56
CA ASP A 161 -5.35 -3.66 5.70
C ASP A 161 -5.27 -3.02 4.32
N ARG A 162 -6.37 -2.36 3.93
CA ARG A 162 -6.48 -1.68 2.63
C ARG A 162 -6.01 -0.24 2.68
N THR A 163 -5.94 0.32 3.88
CA THR A 163 -5.50 1.69 4.13
C THR A 163 -4.17 1.67 4.85
N SER A 164 -3.21 2.44 4.36
CA SER A 164 -1.93 2.59 5.05
C SER A 164 -2.12 3.37 6.36
N PRO A 165 -1.58 2.91 7.49
CA PRO A 165 -1.56 3.68 8.72
C PRO A 165 -0.67 4.94 8.62
N TYR A 166 0.16 5.01 7.59
CA TYR A 166 1.07 6.14 7.31
C TYR A 166 0.44 7.22 6.41
N GLY A 167 -0.87 7.23 6.27
CA GLY A 167 -1.58 8.20 5.43
C GLY A 167 -1.66 7.81 3.96
N THR A 168 -2.08 8.76 3.13
CA THR A 168 -2.24 8.56 1.69
C THR A 168 -0.96 8.90 0.93
N PHE A 169 -0.74 8.28 -0.21
CA PHE A 169 0.39 8.64 -1.09
C PHE A 169 0.37 10.12 -1.49
N GLN A 170 -0.83 10.68 -1.69
CA GLN A 170 -1.01 12.10 -2.01
C GLN A 170 -0.40 13.02 -0.95
N THR A 171 -0.49 12.69 0.32
CA THR A 171 0.11 13.49 1.40
C THR A 171 1.61 13.65 1.19
N TYR A 172 2.28 12.58 0.78
CA TYR A 172 3.74 12.60 0.53
C TYR A 172 4.13 13.38 -0.72
N THR A 173 3.28 13.39 -1.75
CA THR A 173 3.55 14.19 -2.97
C THR A 173 3.49 15.69 -2.72
N MET A 174 2.86 16.13 -1.64
CA MET A 174 2.72 17.55 -1.26
C MET A 174 3.83 18.03 -0.32
N LEU A 175 4.66 17.14 0.19
CA LEU A 175 5.75 17.50 1.10
C LEU A 175 6.93 18.09 0.33
N ASN A 176 7.54 19.12 0.91
CA ASN A 176 8.70 19.76 0.32
C ASN A 176 9.99 18.97 0.61
N PRO A 177 10.88 18.81 -0.38
CA PRO A 177 12.10 18.00 -0.25
C PRO A 177 13.12 18.55 0.73
N TYR A 178 13.01 19.81 1.14
CA TYR A 178 13.86 20.42 2.18
C TYR A 178 13.36 20.16 3.61
N TYR A 179 12.28 19.39 3.81
CA TYR A 179 11.88 18.94 5.14
C TYR A 179 12.69 17.74 5.57
N ARG A 180 13.12 17.73 6.84
CA ARG A 180 13.85 16.63 7.44
C ARG A 180 12.90 15.56 7.97
N ILE A 181 13.24 14.29 7.75
CA ILE A 181 12.53 13.16 8.37
C ILE A 181 12.87 13.08 9.86
N TYR A 182 14.13 13.34 10.21
CA TYR A 182 14.63 13.22 11.58
C TYR A 182 15.06 14.59 12.11
N ASP A 183 14.80 14.80 13.40
CA ASP A 183 15.31 15.94 14.14
C ASP A 183 16.81 15.81 14.45
N GLU A 184 17.36 16.80 15.15
CA GLU A 184 18.80 16.83 15.54
C GLU A 184 19.18 15.70 16.51
N ASN A 185 18.22 15.09 17.18
CA ASN A 185 18.42 13.98 18.12
C ASN A 185 18.24 12.61 17.42
N GLY A 186 17.96 12.60 16.13
CA GLY A 186 17.69 11.38 15.37
C GLY A 186 16.30 10.79 15.59
N ALA A 187 15.40 11.49 16.27
CA ALA A 187 13.99 11.11 16.38
C ALA A 187 13.21 11.59 15.15
N ILE A 188 12.11 10.89 14.81
CA ILE A 188 11.23 11.32 13.73
C ILE A 188 10.67 12.71 14.06
N SER A 189 10.88 13.65 13.15
CA SER A 189 10.39 15.01 13.29
C SER A 189 8.87 15.03 13.30
N LYS A 190 8.25 15.41 14.41
CA LYS A 190 6.79 15.50 14.51
C LYS A 190 6.21 16.70 13.76
N VAL A 191 7.02 17.72 13.56
CA VAL A 191 6.64 18.96 12.90
C VAL A 191 7.62 19.22 11.77
N LEU A 192 7.14 19.23 10.54
CA LEU A 192 7.98 19.46 9.36
C LEU A 192 8.08 20.94 9.00
N ASP A 193 7.05 21.73 9.31
CA ASP A 193 6.98 23.15 9.04
C ASP A 193 6.20 23.86 10.15
N ASN A 194 6.78 24.95 10.67
CA ASN A 194 6.19 25.80 11.71
C ASN A 194 5.74 27.15 11.11
N HIS A 195 5.33 27.18 9.85
CA HIS A 195 4.98 28.43 9.22
C HIS A 195 3.70 29.02 9.82
N VAL A 196 3.84 30.18 10.42
CA VAL A 196 2.73 30.97 10.93
C VAL A 196 2.45 32.11 9.96
N TYR A 197 1.34 32.03 9.24
CA TYR A 197 0.83 33.17 8.46
C TYR A 197 -0.06 34.02 9.36
N SER A 198 0.21 35.31 9.42
CA SER A 198 -0.72 36.28 9.99
C SER A 198 -1.33 37.09 8.85
N THR A 199 -2.58 36.80 8.49
CA THR A 199 -3.41 37.72 7.72
C THR A 199 -4.37 38.41 8.69
N ASP A 200 -4.39 39.72 8.68
CA ASP A 200 -5.34 40.56 9.44
C ASP A 200 -5.35 40.36 10.96
N GLY A 201 -4.19 40.09 11.57
CA GLY A 201 -4.06 39.92 13.01
C GLY A 201 -4.47 38.55 13.56
N TYR A 202 -4.89 37.65 12.71
CA TYR A 202 -5.13 36.24 13.05
C TYR A 202 -3.93 35.40 12.69
N VAL A 203 -3.43 34.62 13.64
CA VAL A 203 -2.38 33.63 13.44
C VAL A 203 -3.03 32.38 12.83
N SER A 204 -2.92 32.19 11.53
CA SER A 204 -3.28 30.92 10.90
C SER A 204 -2.07 30.02 10.91
N TYR A 205 -2.12 28.98 11.74
CA TYR A 205 -1.22 27.84 11.59
C TYR A 205 -1.63 27.11 10.30
N ILE A 206 -0.85 27.20 9.26
CA ILE A 206 -0.92 26.19 8.20
C ILE A 206 -0.35 24.94 8.86
N GLY A 207 -1.24 23.98 9.12
CA GLY A 207 -1.00 22.83 9.94
C GLY A 207 0.37 22.24 9.69
N GLY A 208 1.14 22.09 10.76
CA GLY A 208 2.40 21.42 10.70
C GLY A 208 2.15 20.05 10.07
N TYR A 209 2.78 19.78 8.95
CA TYR A 209 2.80 18.43 8.42
C TYR A 209 3.53 17.58 9.47
N SER A 210 2.79 16.71 10.14
CA SER A 210 3.40 15.67 10.95
C SER A 210 3.94 14.61 10.00
N THR A 211 5.10 14.09 10.30
CA THR A 211 5.56 12.85 9.66
C THR A 211 4.54 11.77 9.95
N PRO A 212 4.02 11.12 8.93
CA PRO A 212 3.08 10.03 9.09
C PRO A 212 3.72 8.83 9.78
#